data_3faf321cbf7e8a783677be5ce1ec4af6
#
_entry.id   3faf321cbf7e8a783677be5ce1ec4af6
#
_cell.length_a   1.000
_cell.length_b   1.000
_cell.length_c   1.000
_cell.angle_alpha   90.00
_cell.angle_beta   90.00
_cell.angle_gamma   90.00
#
_symmetry.space_group_name_H-M   'P 1'
#
loop_
_entity.id
_entity.type
_entity.pdbx_description
1 polymer ?
#
loop_
_entity_poly.entity_id
_entity_poly.type
_entity_poly.pdbx_seq_one_letter_code
_entity_poly.pdbx_strand_id
1 'polypeptide(L)'
;IHLPADLQTLCDLNTLKLESESFIEADLRTRYSDVLWSVHTHDGEGYVYVVIEHQSSSDPHMAFRLLRYAIAAMQRHLDAGHKELPIVIPMLFYHGCRSPYPYSLCWLDAFTDPVTARQLYASAFPLVDITVVPDDEIMAHRRMALLELMQKHIRQRDLMGLVDQLATLLLTGCANDTQLQAMFNYILQSGDESRFNEFIQEMAQRIPQHKEKLMTIAERLRLDGLQEGLQQGKREAALRIAQTMLEQGIDRNMVLLVTGLSEEKLTASHA
;
A
#
# COMPACT_ATOMS: atom_id res chain seq x y z
N ILE A 1 -13.87 -30.97 -21.13
CA ILE A 1 -13.69 -29.65 -20.51
C ILE A 1 -14.88 -28.79 -20.87
N HIS A 2 -15.54 -28.18 -19.88
CA HIS A 2 -16.76 -27.37 -20.08
C HIS A 2 -16.46 -25.87 -20.25
N LEU A 3 -15.27 -25.52 -20.70
CA LEU A 3 -14.93 -24.12 -21.03
C LEU A 3 -15.73 -23.69 -22.27
N PRO A 4 -16.27 -22.46 -22.29
CA PRO A 4 -16.82 -21.84 -23.49
C PRO A 4 -15.85 -21.87 -24.67
N ALA A 5 -16.34 -22.03 -25.89
CA ALA A 5 -15.51 -22.25 -27.08
C ALA A 5 -14.53 -21.11 -27.34
N ASP A 6 -14.94 -19.87 -27.08
CA ASP A 6 -14.13 -18.66 -27.17
C ASP A 6 -12.96 -18.68 -26.16
N LEU A 7 -13.19 -19.17 -24.96
CA LEU A 7 -12.14 -19.31 -23.94
C LEU A 7 -11.22 -20.51 -24.21
N GLN A 8 -11.73 -21.55 -24.86
CA GLN A 8 -10.89 -22.68 -25.29
C GLN A 8 -9.84 -22.27 -26.31
N THR A 9 -10.14 -21.31 -27.18
CA THR A 9 -9.19 -20.81 -28.18
C THR A 9 -8.08 -19.95 -27.57
N LEU A 10 -8.27 -19.39 -26.39
CA LEU A 10 -7.26 -18.59 -25.70
C LEU A 10 -6.19 -19.43 -24.99
N CYS A 11 -6.50 -20.69 -24.69
CA CYS A 11 -5.68 -21.53 -23.83
C CYS A 11 -5.16 -22.76 -24.58
N ASP A 12 -3.89 -23.08 -24.41
CA ASP A 12 -3.37 -24.42 -24.77
C ASP A 12 -3.71 -25.41 -23.68
N LEU A 13 -4.83 -26.11 -23.84
CA LEU A 13 -5.34 -27.07 -22.85
C LEU A 13 -4.41 -28.27 -22.60
N ASN A 14 -3.42 -28.52 -23.49
CA ASN A 14 -2.43 -29.58 -23.26
C ASN A 14 -1.42 -29.21 -22.18
N THR A 15 -1.32 -27.93 -21.83
CA THR A 15 -0.41 -27.41 -20.79
C THR A 15 -1.05 -27.34 -19.41
N LEU A 16 -2.31 -27.76 -19.26
CA LEU A 16 -3.02 -27.74 -17.96
C LEU A 16 -2.25 -28.52 -16.90
N LYS A 17 -1.89 -27.85 -15.83
CA LYS A 17 -1.24 -28.43 -14.67
C LYS A 17 -1.99 -28.05 -13.41
N LEU A 18 -2.32 -29.04 -12.59
CA LEU A 18 -2.95 -28.81 -11.29
C LEU A 18 -1.96 -28.14 -10.35
N GLU A 19 -2.34 -26.99 -9.81
CA GLU A 19 -1.55 -26.30 -8.81
C GLU A 19 -1.84 -26.84 -7.40
N SER A 20 -0.84 -26.75 -6.51
CA SER A 20 -0.97 -27.25 -5.15
C SER A 20 -1.95 -26.42 -4.32
N GLU A 21 -2.60 -27.03 -3.32
CA GLU A 21 -3.54 -26.38 -2.40
C GLU A 21 -2.92 -25.18 -1.65
N SER A 22 -1.59 -25.14 -1.51
CA SER A 22 -0.88 -24.00 -0.91
C SER A 22 -0.97 -22.72 -1.74
N PHE A 23 -1.50 -22.79 -2.96
CA PHE A 23 -1.65 -21.65 -3.86
C PHE A 23 -2.80 -20.70 -3.45
N ILE A 24 -3.67 -21.11 -2.53
CA ILE A 24 -4.83 -20.31 -2.09
C ILE A 24 -4.63 -19.91 -0.62
N GLU A 25 -4.88 -18.64 -0.29
CA GLU A 25 -4.80 -18.14 1.09
C GLU A 25 -5.65 -18.96 2.05
N ALA A 26 -5.14 -19.21 3.26
CA ALA A 26 -5.81 -20.05 4.27
C ALA A 26 -7.22 -19.55 4.62
N ASP A 27 -7.45 -18.23 4.62
CA ASP A 27 -8.73 -17.58 4.90
C ASP A 27 -9.77 -17.77 3.77
N LEU A 28 -9.32 -18.07 2.55
CA LEU A 28 -10.17 -18.34 1.39
C LEU A 28 -10.53 -19.83 1.28
N ARG A 29 -9.92 -20.70 2.10
CA ARG A 29 -10.23 -22.14 2.17
C ARG A 29 -11.54 -22.36 2.89
N THR A 30 -12.64 -22.09 2.24
CA THR A 30 -13.96 -22.42 2.79
C THR A 30 -14.49 -23.68 2.13
N ARG A 31 -14.81 -24.71 2.93
CA ARG A 31 -15.74 -25.85 2.78
C ARG A 31 -16.01 -26.49 1.39
N TYR A 32 -15.30 -26.07 0.31
CA TYR A 32 -15.58 -26.48 -1.07
C TYR A 32 -14.31 -27.04 -1.72
N SER A 33 -14.46 -27.93 -2.67
CA SER A 33 -13.38 -28.47 -3.47
C SER A 33 -13.01 -27.47 -4.57
N ASP A 34 -12.22 -26.46 -4.21
CA ASP A 34 -11.71 -25.47 -5.17
C ASP A 34 -10.47 -26.03 -5.87
N VAL A 35 -10.38 -25.88 -7.16
CA VAL A 35 -9.28 -26.39 -7.98
C VAL A 35 -8.70 -25.28 -8.85
N LEU A 36 -7.40 -25.06 -8.72
CA LEU A 36 -6.66 -24.14 -9.56
C LEU A 36 -5.75 -24.90 -10.53
N TRP A 37 -5.85 -24.54 -11.80
CA TRP A 37 -5.02 -25.07 -12.87
C TRP A 37 -4.21 -23.94 -13.48
N SER A 38 -2.91 -24.10 -13.63
CA SER A 38 -2.13 -23.25 -14.53
C SER A 38 -2.28 -23.73 -15.98
N VAL A 39 -2.20 -22.78 -16.91
CA VAL A 39 -2.35 -23.05 -18.35
C VAL A 39 -1.54 -22.01 -19.13
N HIS A 40 -0.93 -22.39 -20.25
CA HIS A 40 -0.37 -21.43 -21.18
C HIS A 40 -1.48 -20.84 -22.05
N THR A 41 -1.48 -19.52 -22.15
CA THR A 41 -2.32 -18.76 -23.09
C THR A 41 -1.47 -18.29 -24.26
N HIS A 42 -2.09 -17.75 -25.32
CA HIS A 42 -1.34 -17.19 -26.44
C HIS A 42 -0.45 -16.01 -26.07
N ASP A 43 -0.82 -15.29 -25.00
CA ASP A 43 -0.15 -14.06 -24.55
C ASP A 43 0.71 -14.26 -23.28
N GLY A 44 0.82 -15.50 -22.76
CA GLY A 44 1.60 -15.81 -21.58
C GLY A 44 0.99 -16.87 -20.66
N GLU A 45 1.38 -16.86 -19.40
CA GLU A 45 0.82 -17.75 -18.38
C GLU A 45 -0.56 -17.28 -17.92
N GLY A 46 -1.47 -18.23 -17.73
CA GLY A 46 -2.81 -17.99 -17.21
C GLY A 46 -3.26 -19.10 -16.28
N TYR A 47 -4.44 -18.93 -15.69
CA TYR A 47 -5.02 -19.88 -14.76
C TYR A 47 -6.49 -20.13 -15.05
N VAL A 48 -6.92 -21.36 -14.89
CA VAL A 48 -8.34 -21.73 -14.84
C VAL A 48 -8.66 -22.08 -13.40
N TYR A 49 -9.51 -21.28 -12.77
CA TYR A 49 -9.94 -21.47 -11.40
C TYR A 49 -11.38 -22.04 -11.38
N VAL A 50 -11.54 -23.21 -10.83
CA VAL A 50 -12.84 -23.89 -10.79
C VAL A 50 -13.31 -24.00 -9.35
N VAL A 51 -14.47 -23.43 -9.04
CA VAL A 51 -15.18 -23.63 -7.80
C VAL A 51 -16.28 -24.67 -8.03
N ILE A 52 -16.24 -25.75 -7.26
CA ILE A 52 -17.26 -26.80 -7.30
C ILE A 52 -18.22 -26.58 -6.13
N GLU A 53 -19.45 -26.16 -6.43
CA GLU A 53 -20.47 -25.95 -5.41
C GLU A 53 -21.33 -27.19 -5.20
N HIS A 54 -21.22 -27.81 -4.02
CA HIS A 54 -21.94 -29.02 -3.62
C HIS A 54 -23.18 -28.74 -2.75
N GLN A 55 -23.51 -27.47 -2.45
CA GLN A 55 -24.53 -27.17 -1.43
C GLN A 55 -25.95 -27.20 -1.96
N SER A 56 -26.87 -27.61 -1.09
CA SER A 56 -28.32 -27.52 -1.32
C SER A 56 -28.85 -26.08 -1.33
N SER A 57 -28.11 -25.13 -0.74
CA SER A 57 -28.36 -23.67 -0.79
C SER A 57 -27.28 -22.98 -1.58
N SER A 58 -27.65 -22.44 -2.74
CA SER A 58 -26.73 -21.64 -3.58
C SER A 58 -26.38 -20.30 -2.95
N ASP A 59 -25.11 -19.88 -3.11
CA ASP A 59 -24.59 -18.62 -2.58
C ASP A 59 -24.96 -17.46 -3.52
N PRO A 60 -25.72 -16.44 -3.06
CA PRO A 60 -26.06 -15.27 -3.89
C PRO A 60 -24.85 -14.39 -4.23
N HIS A 61 -23.76 -14.51 -3.48
CA HIS A 61 -22.52 -13.76 -3.71
C HIS A 61 -21.43 -14.59 -4.40
N MET A 62 -21.79 -15.68 -5.04
CA MET A 62 -20.83 -16.56 -5.73
C MET A 62 -19.97 -15.83 -6.76
N ALA A 63 -20.57 -14.93 -7.54
CA ALA A 63 -19.83 -14.14 -8.54
C ALA A 63 -18.73 -13.27 -7.90
N PHE A 64 -19.02 -12.62 -6.76
CA PHE A 64 -18.03 -11.85 -6.01
C PHE A 64 -16.96 -12.76 -5.40
N ARG A 65 -17.34 -13.94 -4.93
CA ARG A 65 -16.38 -14.94 -4.42
C ARG A 65 -15.44 -15.43 -5.51
N LEU A 66 -15.95 -15.73 -6.69
CA LEU A 66 -15.12 -16.08 -7.85
C LEU A 66 -14.13 -14.98 -8.23
N LEU A 67 -14.56 -13.71 -8.21
CA LEU A 67 -13.68 -12.56 -8.42
C LEU A 67 -12.56 -12.48 -7.37
N ARG A 68 -12.88 -12.65 -6.08
CA ARG A 68 -11.87 -12.65 -5.01
C ARG A 68 -10.80 -13.71 -5.22
N TYR A 69 -11.19 -14.90 -5.63
CA TYR A 69 -10.26 -15.99 -5.94
C TYR A 69 -9.39 -15.68 -7.16
N ALA A 70 -9.99 -15.10 -8.20
CA ALA A 70 -9.24 -14.67 -9.38
C ALA A 70 -8.19 -13.61 -9.01
N ILE A 71 -8.56 -12.61 -8.19
CA ILE A 71 -7.62 -11.58 -7.71
C ILE A 71 -6.52 -12.20 -6.85
N ALA A 72 -6.83 -13.14 -5.96
CA ALA A 72 -5.84 -13.82 -5.14
C ALA A 72 -4.83 -14.62 -5.99
N ALA A 73 -5.30 -15.29 -7.05
CA ALA A 73 -4.41 -16.00 -7.99
C ALA A 73 -3.51 -15.02 -8.76
N MET A 74 -4.05 -13.88 -9.21
CA MET A 74 -3.28 -12.80 -9.86
C MET A 74 -2.21 -12.24 -8.92
N GLN A 75 -2.56 -11.94 -7.67
CA GLN A 75 -1.62 -11.41 -6.68
C GLN A 75 -0.47 -12.38 -6.44
N ARG A 76 -0.77 -13.66 -6.26
CA ARG A 76 0.25 -14.69 -6.06
C ARG A 76 1.22 -14.84 -7.22
N HIS A 77 0.72 -14.69 -8.44
CA HIS A 77 1.56 -14.68 -9.63
C HIS A 77 2.57 -13.53 -9.59
N LEU A 78 2.13 -12.33 -9.18
CA LEU A 78 3.03 -11.19 -8.98
C LEU A 78 4.03 -11.45 -7.83
N ASP A 79 3.59 -12.04 -6.73
CA ASP A 79 4.44 -12.36 -5.57
C ASP A 79 5.50 -13.43 -5.91
N ALA A 80 5.23 -14.28 -6.92
CA ALA A 80 6.22 -15.21 -7.47
C ALA A 80 7.28 -14.55 -8.36
N GLY A 81 7.19 -13.21 -8.56
CA GLY A 81 8.17 -12.41 -9.29
C GLY A 81 7.82 -12.10 -10.75
N HIS A 82 6.64 -12.49 -11.21
CA HIS A 82 6.14 -12.11 -12.53
C HIS A 82 5.76 -10.63 -12.56
N LYS A 83 5.91 -9.96 -13.71
CA LYS A 83 5.70 -8.52 -13.84
C LYS A 83 4.30 -8.16 -14.33
N GLU A 84 3.63 -9.07 -14.99
CA GLU A 84 2.34 -8.87 -15.64
C GLU A 84 1.27 -9.69 -14.92
N LEU A 85 0.03 -9.21 -14.97
CA LEU A 85 -1.10 -9.95 -14.42
C LEU A 85 -1.45 -11.12 -15.36
N PRO A 86 -1.63 -12.33 -14.84
CA PRO A 86 -2.09 -13.48 -15.63
C PRO A 86 -3.57 -13.35 -15.92
N ILE A 87 -4.04 -13.94 -17.01
CA ILE A 87 -5.47 -14.15 -17.23
C ILE A 87 -5.94 -15.28 -16.30
N VAL A 88 -6.92 -14.99 -15.45
CA VAL A 88 -7.55 -16.00 -14.61
C VAL A 88 -9.00 -16.17 -15.06
N ILE A 89 -9.38 -17.40 -15.43
CA ILE A 89 -10.72 -17.75 -15.86
C ILE A 89 -11.48 -18.37 -14.67
N PRO A 90 -12.30 -17.59 -13.94
CA PRO A 90 -13.11 -18.13 -12.85
C PRO A 90 -14.30 -18.91 -13.42
N MET A 91 -14.51 -20.12 -12.95
CA MET A 91 -15.57 -20.98 -13.42
C MET A 91 -16.31 -21.62 -12.24
N LEU A 92 -17.63 -21.60 -12.29
CA LEU A 92 -18.50 -22.32 -11.35
C LEU A 92 -18.95 -23.64 -11.98
N PHE A 93 -18.66 -24.74 -11.31
CA PHE A 93 -19.28 -26.02 -11.59
C PHE A 93 -20.41 -26.28 -10.58
N TYR A 94 -21.66 -26.09 -11.03
CA TYR A 94 -22.83 -26.15 -10.17
C TYR A 94 -23.61 -27.45 -10.37
N HIS A 95 -23.95 -28.12 -9.27
CA HIS A 95 -24.83 -29.28 -9.26
C HIS A 95 -25.82 -29.27 -8.08
N GLY A 96 -26.29 -28.10 -7.68
CA GLY A 96 -27.23 -27.90 -6.60
C GLY A 96 -28.67 -28.32 -6.94
N CYS A 97 -29.57 -28.29 -5.92
CA CYS A 97 -30.96 -28.74 -6.04
C CYS A 97 -31.86 -27.79 -6.86
N ARG A 98 -31.46 -26.52 -7.05
CA ARG A 98 -32.23 -25.56 -7.87
C ARG A 98 -31.68 -25.56 -9.27
N SER A 99 -32.55 -25.76 -10.27
CA SER A 99 -32.18 -25.74 -11.70
C SER A 99 -33.13 -24.83 -12.47
N PRO A 100 -32.60 -23.94 -13.32
CA PRO A 100 -31.19 -23.58 -13.49
C PRO A 100 -30.58 -22.86 -12.29
N TYR A 101 -29.25 -22.59 -12.30
CA TYR A 101 -28.57 -21.78 -11.30
C TYR A 101 -29.30 -20.45 -11.11
N PRO A 102 -29.69 -20.07 -9.88
CA PRO A 102 -30.67 -19.00 -9.67
C PRO A 102 -30.10 -17.58 -9.61
N TYR A 103 -28.78 -17.39 -9.59
CA TYR A 103 -28.14 -16.09 -9.39
C TYR A 103 -27.31 -15.67 -10.59
N SER A 104 -27.09 -14.35 -10.73
CA SER A 104 -26.16 -13.81 -11.73
C SER A 104 -24.73 -14.21 -11.41
N LEU A 105 -23.94 -14.56 -12.44
CA LEU A 105 -22.49 -14.72 -12.34
C LEU A 105 -21.75 -13.44 -12.72
N CYS A 106 -22.43 -12.32 -12.95
CA CYS A 106 -21.86 -10.99 -13.00
C CYS A 106 -21.87 -10.38 -11.59
N TRP A 107 -20.69 -10.24 -10.98
CA TRP A 107 -20.57 -9.70 -9.61
C TRP A 107 -21.11 -8.28 -9.46
N LEU A 108 -21.13 -7.49 -10.56
CA LEU A 108 -21.67 -6.14 -10.57
C LEU A 108 -23.19 -6.10 -10.35
N ASP A 109 -23.90 -7.21 -10.62
CA ASP A 109 -25.33 -7.31 -10.38
C ASP A 109 -25.68 -7.49 -8.89
N ALA A 110 -24.69 -7.76 -8.05
CA ALA A 110 -24.88 -7.89 -6.60
C ALA A 110 -24.99 -6.53 -5.87
N PHE A 111 -24.69 -5.41 -6.54
CA PHE A 111 -24.81 -4.08 -5.95
C PHE A 111 -26.28 -3.61 -5.96
N THR A 112 -26.62 -2.75 -5.00
CA THR A 112 -27.94 -2.09 -4.96
C THR A 112 -28.18 -1.22 -6.21
N ASP A 113 -27.10 -0.61 -6.72
CA ASP A 113 -27.09 0.14 -8.00
C ASP A 113 -26.04 -0.47 -8.95
N PRO A 114 -26.42 -1.45 -9.78
CA PRO A 114 -25.52 -2.09 -10.71
C PRO A 114 -25.00 -1.15 -11.81
N VAL A 115 -25.73 -0.08 -12.14
CA VAL A 115 -25.32 0.88 -13.17
C VAL A 115 -24.12 1.67 -12.70
N THR A 116 -24.20 2.26 -11.51
CA THR A 116 -23.08 2.96 -10.89
C THR A 116 -21.90 2.02 -10.63
N ALA A 117 -22.16 0.78 -10.20
CA ALA A 117 -21.11 -0.21 -10.02
C ALA A 117 -20.34 -0.50 -11.31
N ARG A 118 -21.04 -0.64 -12.46
CA ARG A 118 -20.37 -0.80 -13.76
C ARG A 118 -19.53 0.40 -14.16
N GLN A 119 -20.01 1.61 -13.89
CA GLN A 119 -19.24 2.83 -14.18
C GLN A 119 -17.96 2.89 -13.35
N LEU A 120 -18.00 2.49 -12.08
CA LEU A 120 -16.85 2.55 -11.18
C LEU A 120 -15.83 1.43 -11.38
N TYR A 121 -16.31 0.21 -11.68
CA TYR A 121 -15.44 -0.98 -11.63
C TYR A 121 -15.15 -1.61 -13.00
N ALA A 122 -15.84 -1.19 -14.05
CA ALA A 122 -15.58 -1.66 -15.42
C ALA A 122 -14.88 -0.59 -16.30
N SER A 123 -14.40 0.50 -15.68
CA SER A 123 -13.66 1.57 -16.36
C SER A 123 -12.42 1.95 -15.54
N ALA A 124 -11.63 2.90 -16.03
CA ALA A 124 -10.49 3.45 -15.30
C ALA A 124 -10.94 4.07 -13.96
N PHE A 125 -10.18 3.82 -12.91
CA PHE A 125 -10.43 4.46 -11.63
C PHE A 125 -10.17 5.97 -11.70
N PRO A 126 -10.93 6.79 -10.94
CA PRO A 126 -10.68 8.22 -10.86
C PRO A 126 -9.26 8.50 -10.35
N LEU A 127 -8.54 9.35 -11.04
CA LEU A 127 -7.23 9.83 -10.62
C LEU A 127 -7.32 11.31 -10.26
N VAL A 128 -6.83 11.68 -9.09
CA VAL A 128 -6.50 13.07 -8.73
C VAL A 128 -4.99 13.19 -8.76
N ASP A 129 -4.47 13.75 -9.84
CA ASP A 129 -3.04 14.00 -9.99
C ASP A 129 -2.71 15.41 -9.51
N ILE A 130 -2.30 15.53 -8.25
CA ILE A 130 -1.95 16.81 -7.65
C ILE A 130 -0.76 17.48 -8.32
N THR A 131 0.07 16.74 -9.03
CA THR A 131 1.30 17.28 -9.65
C THR A 131 1.00 18.23 -10.81
N VAL A 132 -0.17 18.08 -11.45
CA VAL A 132 -0.60 18.91 -12.58
C VAL A 132 -1.63 19.98 -12.22
N VAL A 133 -2.19 19.95 -10.99
CA VAL A 133 -3.13 20.97 -10.52
C VAL A 133 -2.38 22.28 -10.28
N PRO A 134 -2.80 23.43 -10.85
CA PRO A 134 -2.16 24.73 -10.61
C PRO A 134 -2.18 25.13 -9.13
N ASP A 135 -1.14 25.83 -8.65
CA ASP A 135 -1.04 26.20 -7.23
C ASP A 135 -2.12 27.19 -6.81
N ASP A 136 -2.56 28.06 -7.70
CA ASP A 136 -3.66 29.00 -7.48
C ASP A 136 -5.02 28.29 -7.30
N GLU A 137 -5.24 27.20 -8.02
CA GLU A 137 -6.39 26.31 -7.83
C GLU A 137 -6.31 25.60 -6.47
N ILE A 138 -5.13 25.02 -6.15
CA ILE A 138 -4.88 24.39 -4.85
C ILE A 138 -5.16 25.38 -3.70
N MET A 139 -4.70 26.62 -3.82
CA MET A 139 -4.93 27.67 -2.81
C MET A 139 -6.42 27.92 -2.53
N ALA A 140 -7.29 27.66 -3.49
CA ALA A 140 -8.74 27.76 -3.32
C ALA A 140 -9.35 26.62 -2.49
N HIS A 141 -8.65 25.51 -2.29
CA HIS A 141 -9.13 24.32 -1.54
C HIS A 141 -9.11 24.49 -0.02
N ARG A 142 -8.82 25.69 0.49
CA ARG A 142 -8.87 26.05 1.91
C ARG A 142 -8.06 25.11 2.81
N ARG A 143 -8.75 24.27 3.63
CA ARG A 143 -8.09 23.38 4.61
C ARG A 143 -7.23 22.30 3.97
N MET A 144 -7.53 21.89 2.74
CA MET A 144 -6.74 20.88 2.02
C MET A 144 -5.55 21.50 1.32
N ALA A 145 -5.59 22.78 0.98
CA ALA A 145 -4.57 23.48 0.22
C ALA A 145 -3.15 23.31 0.80
N LEU A 146 -3.02 23.37 2.13
CA LEU A 146 -1.74 23.21 2.81
C LEU A 146 -1.11 21.83 2.52
N LEU A 147 -1.90 20.76 2.67
CA LEU A 147 -1.43 19.39 2.42
C LEU A 147 -1.13 19.17 0.94
N GLU A 148 -2.00 19.63 0.06
CA GLU A 148 -1.88 19.47 -1.40
C GLU A 148 -0.64 20.20 -1.95
N LEU A 149 -0.39 21.44 -1.54
CA LEU A 149 0.82 22.17 -1.90
C LEU A 149 2.08 21.44 -1.42
N MET A 150 2.06 20.96 -0.18
CA MET A 150 3.18 20.23 0.37
C MET A 150 3.44 18.95 -0.41
N GLN A 151 2.40 18.14 -0.68
CA GLN A 151 2.54 16.89 -1.44
C GLN A 151 3.02 17.14 -2.87
N LYS A 152 2.55 18.19 -3.52
CA LYS A 152 2.95 18.55 -4.88
C LYS A 152 4.43 18.91 -4.96
N HIS A 153 4.91 19.73 -4.01
CA HIS A 153 6.24 20.34 -4.09
C HIS A 153 7.33 19.65 -3.24
N ILE A 154 6.99 18.66 -2.41
CA ILE A 154 7.95 18.04 -1.48
C ILE A 154 9.14 17.40 -2.19
N ARG A 155 8.96 16.92 -3.41
CA ARG A 155 10.04 16.35 -4.23
C ARG A 155 10.90 17.40 -4.92
N GLN A 156 10.39 18.62 -5.02
CA GLN A 156 11.16 19.78 -5.45
C GLN A 156 11.92 20.25 -4.22
N ARG A 157 13.21 20.00 -4.13
CA ARG A 157 14.08 20.28 -2.97
C ARG A 157 14.06 21.73 -2.48
N ASP A 158 13.29 22.62 -3.10
CA ASP A 158 13.20 24.03 -2.79
C ASP A 158 11.81 24.47 -2.30
N LEU A 159 11.59 24.29 -0.99
CA LEU A 159 10.39 24.75 -0.28
C LEU A 159 10.36 26.26 -0.08
N MET A 160 11.47 26.97 -0.34
CA MET A 160 11.55 28.44 -0.21
C MET A 160 10.59 29.14 -1.16
N GLY A 161 10.34 28.56 -2.34
CA GLY A 161 9.36 29.08 -3.30
C GLY A 161 7.90 29.03 -2.81
N LEU A 162 7.60 28.23 -1.76
CA LEU A 162 6.26 28.08 -1.22
C LEU A 162 5.98 28.93 0.03
N VAL A 163 6.97 29.64 0.55
CA VAL A 163 6.85 30.39 1.81
C VAL A 163 5.68 31.37 1.78
N ASP A 164 5.45 32.08 0.68
CA ASP A 164 4.38 33.07 0.55
C ASP A 164 2.99 32.43 0.51
N GLN A 165 2.82 31.33 -0.23
CA GLN A 165 1.55 30.59 -0.28
C GLN A 165 1.22 29.95 1.08
N LEU A 166 2.21 29.32 1.71
CA LEU A 166 2.04 28.71 3.03
C LEU A 166 1.75 29.75 4.10
N ALA A 167 2.43 30.90 4.08
CA ALA A 167 2.15 32.02 4.96
C ALA A 167 0.71 32.53 4.79
N THR A 168 0.26 32.66 3.56
CA THR A 168 -1.12 33.09 3.25
C THR A 168 -2.14 32.11 3.80
N LEU A 169 -1.94 30.80 3.63
CA LEU A 169 -2.82 29.76 4.15
C LEU A 169 -2.88 29.76 5.68
N LEU A 170 -1.77 30.00 6.35
CA LEU A 170 -1.70 30.09 7.81
C LEU A 170 -2.41 31.35 8.34
N LEU A 171 -2.25 32.50 7.66
CA LEU A 171 -2.91 33.74 7.99
C LEU A 171 -4.44 33.65 7.86
N THR A 172 -4.93 32.87 6.93
CA THR A 172 -6.37 32.64 6.71
C THR A 172 -6.98 31.64 7.70
N GLY A 173 -6.19 31.09 8.66
CA GLY A 173 -6.66 30.14 9.66
C GLY A 173 -7.02 28.78 9.09
N CYS A 174 -6.49 28.44 7.93
CA CYS A 174 -6.75 27.15 7.27
C CYS A 174 -6.02 25.96 7.92
N ALA A 175 -5.08 26.21 8.84
CA ALA A 175 -4.35 25.18 9.54
C ALA A 175 -4.41 25.36 11.06
N ASN A 176 -4.59 24.27 11.80
CA ASN A 176 -4.45 24.21 13.25
C ASN A 176 -3.02 23.77 13.64
N ASP A 177 -2.72 23.81 14.93
CA ASP A 177 -1.40 23.50 15.50
C ASP A 177 -0.92 22.08 15.16
N THR A 178 -1.82 21.11 15.22
CA THR A 178 -1.52 19.72 14.92
C THR A 178 -1.16 19.54 13.43
N GLN A 179 -1.87 20.24 12.55
CA GLN A 179 -1.58 20.23 11.11
C GLN A 179 -0.25 20.90 10.79
N LEU A 180 0.06 22.02 11.48
CA LEU A 180 1.37 22.68 11.37
C LEU A 180 2.51 21.76 11.82
N GLN A 181 2.35 21.10 12.95
CA GLN A 181 3.35 20.17 13.46
C GLN A 181 3.54 18.97 12.49
N ALA A 182 2.44 18.41 11.97
CA ALA A 182 2.51 17.33 10.98
C ALA A 182 3.19 17.79 9.68
N MET A 183 2.92 19.01 9.22
CA MET A 183 3.56 19.61 8.05
C MET A 183 5.07 19.74 8.25
N PHE A 184 5.51 20.29 9.36
CA PHE A 184 6.94 20.45 9.64
C PHE A 184 7.66 19.11 9.82
N ASN A 185 7.03 18.12 10.47
CA ASN A 185 7.55 16.75 10.52
C ASN A 185 7.76 16.18 9.12
N TYR A 186 6.78 16.37 8.25
CA TYR A 186 6.85 15.89 6.87
C TYR A 186 7.97 16.57 6.08
N ILE A 187 8.15 17.89 6.24
CA ILE A 187 9.26 18.65 5.61
C ILE A 187 10.62 18.15 6.10
N LEU A 188 10.77 17.94 7.42
CA LEU A 188 12.02 17.44 8.00
C LEU A 188 12.39 16.04 7.51
N GLN A 189 11.41 15.15 7.42
CA GLN A 189 11.64 13.76 6.97
C GLN A 189 11.99 13.67 5.47
N SER A 190 11.54 14.64 4.69
CA SER A 190 11.63 14.60 3.23
C SER A 190 12.62 15.60 2.64
N GLY A 191 13.14 16.55 3.43
CA GLY A 191 13.93 17.70 3.01
C GLY A 191 15.35 17.74 3.57
N ASP A 192 16.10 18.77 3.15
CA ASP A 192 17.43 19.10 3.64
C ASP A 192 17.33 19.88 4.96
N GLU A 193 17.94 19.37 6.01
CA GLU A 193 17.93 19.95 7.36
C GLU A 193 18.47 21.38 7.42
N SER A 194 19.43 21.72 6.57
CA SER A 194 20.04 23.07 6.51
C SER A 194 19.02 24.11 6.03
N ARG A 195 18.20 23.78 5.04
CA ARG A 195 17.17 24.64 4.48
C ARG A 195 15.92 24.74 5.33
N PHE A 196 15.68 23.77 6.21
CA PHE A 196 14.54 23.81 7.13
C PHE A 196 14.62 25.00 8.07
N ASN A 197 15.80 25.28 8.62
CA ASN A 197 15.99 26.42 9.52
C ASN A 197 15.77 27.75 8.80
N GLU A 198 16.24 27.91 7.57
CA GLU A 198 15.99 29.10 6.74
C GLU A 198 14.49 29.25 6.43
N PHE A 199 13.85 28.14 6.06
CA PHE A 199 12.41 28.12 5.80
C PHE A 199 11.59 28.58 7.00
N ILE A 200 11.89 28.08 8.23
CA ILE A 200 11.20 28.48 9.46
C ILE A 200 11.43 29.95 9.76
N GLN A 201 12.64 30.47 9.56
CA GLN A 201 12.95 31.89 9.76
C GLN A 201 12.15 32.78 8.82
N GLU A 202 12.10 32.42 7.55
CA GLU A 202 11.34 33.15 6.52
C GLU A 202 9.82 33.10 6.81
N MET A 203 9.28 31.93 7.20
CA MET A 203 7.91 31.80 7.63
C MET A 203 7.62 32.68 8.85
N ALA A 204 8.48 32.67 9.86
CA ALA A 204 8.32 33.48 11.07
C ALA A 204 8.39 35.00 10.80
N GLN A 205 9.11 35.45 9.77
CA GLN A 205 9.11 36.86 9.35
C GLN A 205 7.78 37.25 8.69
N ARG A 206 7.23 36.37 7.85
CA ARG A 206 5.96 36.65 7.14
C ARG A 206 4.72 36.54 8.02
N ILE A 207 4.81 35.76 9.12
CA ILE A 207 3.69 35.53 10.05
C ILE A 207 4.14 35.88 11.49
N PRO A 208 4.38 37.14 11.81
CA PRO A 208 4.88 37.55 13.14
C PRO A 208 4.01 37.09 14.31
N GLN A 209 2.68 37.02 14.09
CA GLN A 209 1.71 36.54 15.07
C GLN A 209 1.85 35.07 15.44
N HIS A 210 2.47 34.26 14.60
CA HIS A 210 2.74 32.85 14.83
C HIS A 210 4.22 32.55 15.08
N LYS A 211 5.09 33.56 15.12
CA LYS A 211 6.55 33.40 15.21
C LYS A 211 6.98 32.55 16.38
N GLU A 212 6.51 32.86 17.58
CA GLU A 212 6.87 32.14 18.80
C GLU A 212 6.49 30.66 18.69
N LYS A 213 5.32 30.40 18.14
CA LYS A 213 4.79 29.06 17.93
C LYS A 213 5.60 28.27 16.89
N LEU A 214 5.90 28.90 15.75
CA LEU A 214 6.72 28.29 14.69
C LEU A 214 8.11 27.92 15.21
N MET A 215 8.74 28.81 15.97
CA MET A 215 10.04 28.56 16.58
C MET A 215 9.98 27.45 17.63
N THR A 216 8.93 27.40 18.44
CA THR A 216 8.76 26.35 19.45
C THR A 216 8.55 24.98 18.80
N ILE A 217 7.78 24.89 17.73
CA ILE A 217 7.57 23.63 16.99
C ILE A 217 8.89 23.20 16.37
N ALA A 218 9.62 24.09 15.70
CA ALA A 218 10.89 23.78 15.08
C ALA A 218 11.94 23.28 16.09
N GLU A 219 12.05 23.96 17.26
CA GLU A 219 13.00 23.56 18.32
C GLU A 219 12.63 22.19 18.91
N ARG A 220 11.33 21.93 19.15
CA ARG A 220 10.86 20.62 19.60
C ARG A 220 11.25 19.51 18.63
N LEU A 221 10.98 19.71 17.34
CA LEU A 221 11.32 18.74 16.32
C LEU A 221 12.81 18.46 16.20
N ARG A 222 13.63 19.53 16.35
CA ARG A 222 15.08 19.40 16.37
C ARG A 222 15.54 18.57 17.57
N LEU A 223 14.96 18.78 18.76
CA LEU A 223 15.29 18.00 19.95
C LEU A 223 14.86 16.54 19.82
N ASP A 224 13.67 16.29 19.27
CA ASP A 224 13.15 14.95 19.01
C ASP A 224 14.05 14.20 18.02
N GLY A 225 14.43 14.83 16.90
CA GLY A 225 15.35 14.27 15.91
C GLY A 225 16.76 14.00 16.46
N LEU A 226 17.27 14.90 17.32
CA LEU A 226 18.57 14.67 18.01
C LEU A 226 18.49 13.46 18.95
N GLN A 227 17.39 13.31 19.69
CA GLN A 227 17.18 12.19 20.59
C GLN A 227 17.05 10.87 19.84
N GLU A 228 16.27 10.85 18.75
CA GLU A 228 16.13 9.68 17.89
C GLU A 228 17.47 9.28 17.26
N GLY A 229 18.21 10.25 16.69
CA GLY A 229 19.53 10.04 16.10
C GLY A 229 20.54 9.49 17.12
N LEU A 230 20.51 10.00 18.36
CA LEU A 230 21.36 9.49 19.44
C LEU A 230 21.00 8.04 19.83
N GLN A 231 19.71 7.71 19.89
CA GLN A 231 19.26 6.35 20.18
C GLN A 231 19.61 5.38 19.04
N GLN A 232 19.43 5.81 17.80
CA GLN A 232 19.78 5.02 16.63
C GLN A 232 21.30 4.78 16.58
N GLY A 233 22.10 5.84 16.74
CA GLY A 233 23.56 5.72 16.77
C GLY A 233 24.07 4.80 17.88
N LYS A 234 23.49 4.85 19.10
CA LYS A 234 23.80 3.90 20.17
C LYS A 234 23.46 2.47 19.79
N ARG A 235 22.31 2.26 19.15
CA ARG A 235 21.88 0.93 18.71
C ARG A 235 22.80 0.37 17.62
N GLU A 236 23.15 1.17 16.62
CA GLU A 236 24.07 0.77 15.56
C GLU A 236 25.48 0.47 16.08
N ALA A 237 25.97 1.28 17.01
CA ALA A 237 27.25 1.03 17.70
C ALA A 237 27.21 -0.29 18.50
N ALA A 238 26.13 -0.53 19.24
CA ALA A 238 25.95 -1.77 19.99
C ALA A 238 25.90 -3.01 19.07
N LEU A 239 25.20 -2.92 17.93
CA LEU A 239 25.16 -4.00 16.94
C LEU A 239 26.54 -4.27 16.33
N ARG A 240 27.27 -3.22 15.96
CA ARG A 240 28.64 -3.35 15.42
C ARG A 240 29.59 -4.01 16.43
N ILE A 241 29.53 -3.57 17.70
CA ILE A 241 30.33 -4.18 18.78
C ILE A 241 29.94 -5.66 18.97
N ALA A 242 28.63 -5.98 18.98
CA ALA A 242 28.14 -7.33 19.10
C ALA A 242 28.65 -8.25 17.99
N GLN A 243 28.61 -7.78 16.75
CA GLN A 243 29.14 -8.51 15.59
C GLN A 243 30.64 -8.78 15.74
N THR A 244 31.42 -7.76 16.07
CA THR A 244 32.88 -7.91 16.28
C THR A 244 33.19 -8.91 17.40
N MET A 245 32.44 -8.87 18.50
CA MET A 245 32.64 -9.81 19.63
C MET A 245 32.32 -11.27 19.23
N LEU A 246 31.26 -11.48 18.44
CA LEU A 246 30.89 -12.82 17.92
C LEU A 246 31.93 -13.34 16.96
N GLU A 247 32.48 -12.51 16.07
CA GLU A 247 33.55 -12.86 15.13
C GLU A 247 34.85 -13.28 15.88
N GLN A 248 35.10 -12.70 17.05
CA GLN A 248 36.20 -13.06 17.92
C GLN A 248 35.94 -14.30 18.78
N GLY A 249 34.77 -14.95 18.63
CA GLY A 249 34.42 -16.18 19.32
C GLY A 249 33.95 -15.97 20.77
N ILE A 250 33.54 -14.75 21.13
CA ILE A 250 33.00 -14.47 22.49
C ILE A 250 31.60 -15.10 22.59
N ASP A 251 31.33 -15.68 23.77
CA ASP A 251 30.05 -16.34 24.04
C ASP A 251 28.87 -15.39 23.86
N ARG A 252 27.82 -15.89 23.19
CA ARG A 252 26.63 -15.13 22.82
C ARG A 252 25.92 -14.48 24.02
N ASN A 253 25.83 -15.16 25.14
CA ASN A 253 25.23 -14.62 26.37
C ASN A 253 26.03 -13.43 26.89
N MET A 254 27.37 -13.52 26.85
CA MET A 254 28.27 -12.44 27.23
C MET A 254 28.09 -11.23 26.30
N VAL A 255 27.93 -11.45 24.98
CA VAL A 255 27.67 -10.37 24.00
C VAL A 255 26.37 -9.65 24.31
N LEU A 256 25.27 -10.37 24.58
CA LEU A 256 23.99 -9.78 24.95
C LEU A 256 24.10 -8.97 26.26
N LEU A 257 24.82 -9.48 27.23
CA LEU A 257 25.04 -8.81 28.53
C LEU A 257 25.80 -7.48 28.35
N VAL A 258 26.87 -7.48 27.58
CA VAL A 258 27.74 -6.31 27.38
C VAL A 258 27.10 -5.25 26.50
N THR A 259 26.41 -5.66 25.46
CA THR A 259 25.82 -4.74 24.49
C THR A 259 24.40 -4.27 24.85
N GLY A 260 23.71 -4.96 25.77
CA GLY A 260 22.32 -4.67 26.14
C GLY A 260 21.30 -4.95 25.04
N LEU A 261 21.70 -5.68 24.01
CA LEU A 261 20.80 -6.06 22.90
C LEU A 261 19.93 -7.25 23.30
N SER A 262 18.69 -7.30 22.76
CA SER A 262 17.87 -8.51 22.84
C SER A 262 18.26 -9.53 21.76
N GLU A 263 17.97 -10.79 22.01
CA GLU A 263 18.31 -11.90 21.10
C GLU A 263 17.66 -11.73 19.72
N GLU A 264 16.41 -11.23 19.69
CA GLU A 264 15.67 -10.93 18.46
C GLU A 264 16.38 -9.85 17.61
N LYS A 265 16.94 -8.82 18.27
CA LYS A 265 17.66 -7.73 17.59
C LYS A 265 19.02 -8.15 17.05
N LEU A 266 19.64 -9.13 17.69
CA LEU A 266 20.93 -9.69 17.24
C LEU A 266 20.74 -10.63 16.02
N THR A 267 19.65 -11.40 16.00
CA THR A 267 19.33 -12.30 14.87
C THR A 267 18.84 -11.57 13.63
N ALA A 268 18.09 -10.48 13.78
CA ALA A 268 17.59 -9.68 12.66
C ALA A 268 18.69 -8.95 11.84
N SER A 269 19.92 -8.86 12.39
CA SER A 269 21.06 -8.25 11.68
C SER A 269 21.86 -9.23 10.81
N HIS A 270 21.50 -10.52 10.80
CA HIS A 270 22.13 -11.57 9.99
C HIS A 270 21.26 -12.04 8.81
N ALA A 271 20.07 -11.49 8.62
CA ALA A 271 19.17 -11.73 7.47
C ALA A 271 19.24 -10.55 6.49
#